data_11fb510cee6492302ae8f0a7a9f0aec8
#
_entry.id   11fb510cee6492302ae8f0a7a9f0aec8
#
_cell.length_a   1.000
_cell.length_b   1.000
_cell.length_c   1.000
_cell.angle_alpha   90.00
_cell.angle_beta   90.00
_cell.angle_gamma   90.00
#
_symmetry.space_group_name_H-M   'P 1'
#
loop_
_entity.id
_entity.type
_entity.pdbx_description
1 polymer ?
#
loop_
_entity_poly.entity_id
_entity_poly.type
_entity_poly.pdbx_seq_one_letter_code
_entity_poly.pdbx_strand_id
1 'polypeptide(L)'
;AERNQKAARSGDKEAKAEVALAEKLIPHLDAGKPALTLELGDSEKEILRGFFLLTSKPTLFACNVGENDLANLEGDSTAAKHVRAVRQYAADHLGCGAVVISAQIESELADLPPEEAKEFLAGLGVEDSGVGQLIRAAYHLLGLRTYLTTGPKETRAWTIHAGDKAPAAAGVIHSDFERGFIAAQIVSFEDLVACGSEAKAREAGKLRLEGKEYVVQDGDVVEFRFNV
;
A
#
# COMPACT_ATOMS: atom_id res chain seq x y z
N ALA A 1 21.36 13.66 -18.69
CA ALA A 1 22.62 13.10 -19.25
C ALA A 1 23.66 14.20 -19.51
N GLU A 2 23.40 15.17 -20.37
CA GLU A 2 24.39 16.19 -20.82
C GLU A 2 25.01 16.98 -19.65
N ARG A 3 24.25 17.36 -18.66
CA ARG A 3 24.70 18.13 -17.49
C ARG A 3 25.84 17.43 -16.74
N ASN A 4 25.79 16.10 -16.60
CA ASN A 4 26.75 15.33 -15.80
C ASN A 4 27.86 14.69 -16.63
N GLN A 5 27.80 14.78 -17.97
CA GLN A 5 28.85 14.22 -18.84
C GLN A 5 30.25 14.82 -18.58
N LYS A 6 30.30 16.12 -18.24
CA LYS A 6 31.55 16.81 -17.94
C LYS A 6 32.21 16.27 -16.65
N ALA A 7 31.40 16.10 -15.59
CA ALA A 7 31.83 15.52 -14.32
C ALA A 7 32.23 14.05 -14.48
N ALA A 8 31.46 13.28 -15.23
CA ALA A 8 31.74 11.89 -15.54
C ALA A 8 33.09 11.73 -16.26
N ARG A 9 33.40 12.61 -17.23
CA ARG A 9 34.72 12.63 -17.95
C ARG A 9 35.89 13.01 -17.04
N SER A 10 35.65 13.84 -16.00
CA SER A 10 36.70 14.22 -15.02
C SER A 10 36.95 13.16 -13.95
N GLY A 11 36.24 12.03 -13.98
CA GLY A 11 36.49 10.89 -13.10
C GLY A 11 35.53 10.74 -11.95
N ASP A 12 34.51 11.61 -11.83
CA ASP A 12 33.45 11.52 -10.82
C ASP A 12 32.68 10.22 -11.00
N LYS A 13 32.66 9.37 -9.95
CA LYS A 13 32.04 8.04 -9.96
C LYS A 13 30.51 8.11 -9.96
N GLU A 14 29.96 9.05 -9.25
CA GLU A 14 28.52 9.24 -9.15
C GLU A 14 27.95 9.74 -10.48
N ALA A 15 28.59 10.77 -11.05
CA ALA A 15 28.23 11.28 -12.37
C ALA A 15 28.35 10.21 -13.47
N LYS A 16 29.34 9.31 -13.38
CA LYS A 16 29.47 8.19 -14.32
C LYS A 16 28.30 7.21 -14.21
N ALA A 17 27.90 6.87 -12.99
CA ALA A 17 26.79 5.96 -12.77
C ALA A 17 25.46 6.56 -13.24
N GLU A 18 25.23 7.86 -12.99
CA GLU A 18 24.05 8.57 -13.48
C GLU A 18 24.00 8.62 -15.02
N VAL A 19 25.14 8.89 -15.69
CA VAL A 19 25.20 8.90 -17.15
C VAL A 19 24.93 7.53 -17.72
N ALA A 20 25.54 6.48 -17.17
CA ALA A 20 25.33 5.10 -17.60
C ALA A 20 23.85 4.67 -17.45
N LEU A 21 23.20 5.04 -16.34
CA LEU A 21 21.78 4.79 -16.14
C LEU A 21 20.93 5.57 -17.15
N ALA A 22 21.25 6.85 -17.40
CA ALA A 22 20.54 7.66 -18.38
C ALA A 22 20.64 7.08 -19.80
N GLU A 23 21.80 6.53 -20.18
CA GLU A 23 22.00 5.85 -21.47
C GLU A 23 21.14 4.59 -21.64
N LYS A 24 20.82 3.89 -20.56
CA LYS A 24 19.85 2.77 -20.55
C LYS A 24 18.40 3.26 -20.61
N LEU A 25 18.10 4.32 -19.87
CA LEU A 25 16.73 4.84 -19.73
C LEU A 25 16.20 5.53 -20.99
N ILE A 26 17.04 6.33 -21.67
CA ILE A 26 16.62 7.11 -22.83
C ILE A 26 15.98 6.22 -23.91
N PRO A 27 16.64 5.17 -24.44
CA PRO A 27 16.04 4.34 -25.48
C PRO A 27 14.82 3.57 -24.99
N HIS A 28 14.76 3.22 -23.69
CA HIS A 28 13.61 2.56 -23.09
C HIS A 28 12.38 3.47 -23.06
N LEU A 29 12.57 4.73 -22.64
CA LEU A 29 11.51 5.74 -22.61
C LEU A 29 11.10 6.17 -24.02
N ASP A 30 12.04 6.30 -24.95
CA ASP A 30 11.77 6.63 -26.36
C ASP A 30 10.95 5.53 -27.06
N ALA A 31 11.10 4.27 -26.60
CA ALA A 31 10.24 3.16 -27.01
C ALA A 31 8.85 3.15 -26.37
N GLY A 32 8.48 4.21 -25.61
CA GLY A 32 7.20 4.34 -24.91
C GLY A 32 7.06 3.44 -23.67
N LYS A 33 8.15 2.86 -23.18
CA LYS A 33 8.14 1.98 -22.00
C LYS A 33 8.37 2.78 -20.72
N PRO A 34 7.56 2.57 -19.67
CA PRO A 34 7.73 3.23 -18.37
C PRO A 34 9.07 2.89 -17.70
N ALA A 35 9.69 3.84 -17.02
CA ALA A 35 10.98 3.62 -16.35
C ALA A 35 10.95 2.47 -15.33
N LEU A 36 9.81 2.24 -14.68
CA LEU A 36 9.62 1.16 -13.70
C LEU A 36 9.77 -0.26 -14.31
N THR A 37 9.61 -0.40 -15.65
CA THR A 37 9.70 -1.68 -16.34
C THR A 37 11.12 -2.00 -16.84
N LEU A 38 12.08 -1.09 -16.60
CA LEU A 38 13.49 -1.34 -16.92
C LEU A 38 14.11 -2.21 -15.81
N GLU A 39 14.72 -3.33 -16.20
CA GLU A 39 15.44 -4.19 -15.26
C GLU A 39 16.72 -3.50 -14.78
N LEU A 40 16.77 -3.20 -13.49
CA LEU A 40 17.87 -2.47 -12.84
C LEU A 40 18.35 -3.19 -11.59
N GLY A 41 19.65 -3.13 -11.33
CA GLY A 41 20.22 -3.52 -10.05
C GLY A 41 19.86 -2.53 -8.93
N ASP A 42 20.08 -2.93 -7.66
CA ASP A 42 19.65 -2.13 -6.51
C ASP A 42 20.33 -0.76 -6.44
N SER A 43 21.62 -0.67 -6.79
CA SER A 43 22.33 0.60 -6.89
C SER A 43 21.77 1.53 -7.99
N GLU A 44 21.36 0.97 -9.12
CA GLU A 44 20.75 1.74 -10.21
C GLU A 44 19.34 2.22 -9.83
N LYS A 45 18.57 1.40 -9.08
CA LYS A 45 17.26 1.80 -8.54
C LYS A 45 17.38 2.98 -7.57
N GLU A 46 18.44 3.02 -6.77
CA GLU A 46 18.70 4.13 -5.86
C GLU A 46 18.98 5.42 -6.64
N ILE A 47 19.84 5.36 -7.67
CA ILE A 47 20.09 6.50 -8.56
C ILE A 47 18.83 6.94 -9.30
N LEU A 48 18.01 5.98 -9.79
CA LEU A 48 16.75 6.26 -10.48
C LEU A 48 15.79 7.07 -9.63
N ARG A 49 15.72 6.81 -8.31
CA ARG A 49 14.89 7.61 -7.38
C ARG A 49 15.27 9.08 -7.43
N GLY A 50 16.56 9.40 -7.54
CA GLY A 50 17.05 10.78 -7.65
C GLY A 50 16.67 11.48 -8.96
N PHE A 51 16.22 10.75 -9.99
CA PHE A 51 15.75 11.34 -11.25
C PHE A 51 14.29 11.81 -11.18
N PHE A 52 13.53 11.40 -10.17
CA PHE A 52 12.13 11.79 -9.94
C PHE A 52 11.21 11.59 -11.15
N LEU A 53 11.47 10.55 -11.95
CA LEU A 53 10.65 10.27 -13.13
C LEU A 53 9.24 9.83 -12.72
N LEU A 54 8.23 10.39 -13.38
CA LEU A 54 6.83 10.03 -13.12
C LEU A 54 6.59 8.53 -13.36
N THR A 55 7.15 8.00 -14.44
CA THR A 55 6.98 6.61 -14.85
C THR A 55 7.85 5.60 -14.07
N SER A 56 8.67 6.05 -13.11
CA SER A 56 9.37 5.17 -12.16
C SER A 56 8.55 4.86 -10.91
N LYS A 57 7.40 5.53 -10.73
CA LYS A 57 6.54 5.35 -9.56
C LYS A 57 5.62 4.15 -9.74
N PRO A 58 5.30 3.42 -8.66
CA PRO A 58 4.25 2.42 -8.67
C PRO A 58 2.93 3.03 -9.18
N THR A 59 2.21 2.29 -10.00
CA THR A 59 1.00 2.78 -10.67
C THR A 59 -0.19 1.89 -10.35
N LEU A 60 -1.35 2.49 -10.14
CA LEU A 60 -2.64 1.83 -9.97
C LEU A 60 -3.64 2.48 -10.92
N PHE A 61 -4.43 1.67 -11.62
CA PHE A 61 -5.51 2.15 -12.47
C PHE A 61 -6.83 2.19 -11.71
N ALA A 62 -7.53 3.32 -11.78
CA ALA A 62 -8.90 3.47 -11.31
C ALA A 62 -9.83 3.57 -12.52
N CYS A 63 -10.62 2.54 -12.77
CA CYS A 63 -11.61 2.49 -13.85
C CYS A 63 -12.91 3.10 -13.35
N ASN A 64 -13.20 4.35 -13.75
CA ASN A 64 -14.46 4.99 -13.41
C ASN A 64 -15.56 4.49 -14.36
N VAL A 65 -16.62 3.89 -13.80
CA VAL A 65 -17.76 3.36 -14.55
C VAL A 65 -19.08 4.00 -14.10
N GLY A 66 -20.11 3.91 -14.92
CA GLY A 66 -21.46 4.34 -14.54
C GLY A 66 -22.09 3.37 -13.53
N GLU A 67 -23.09 3.86 -12.79
CA GLU A 67 -23.84 3.07 -11.80
C GLU A 67 -24.37 1.75 -12.39
N ASN A 68 -25.03 1.83 -13.55
CA ASN A 68 -25.62 0.67 -14.20
C ASN A 68 -24.61 -0.41 -14.64
N ASP A 69 -23.33 -0.03 -14.79
CA ASP A 69 -22.26 -0.93 -15.19
C ASP A 69 -21.57 -1.58 -13.99
N LEU A 70 -21.65 -0.96 -12.80
CA LEU A 70 -20.90 -1.38 -11.61
C LEU A 70 -21.22 -2.83 -11.20
N ALA A 71 -22.51 -3.21 -11.24
CA ALA A 71 -22.97 -4.54 -10.88
C ALA A 71 -22.77 -5.59 -12.01
N ASN A 72 -22.40 -5.18 -13.23
CA ASN A 72 -22.38 -6.07 -14.41
C ASN A 72 -21.04 -6.04 -15.17
N LEU A 73 -19.93 -6.05 -14.46
CA LEU A 73 -18.58 -5.98 -15.04
C LEU A 73 -18.12 -7.32 -15.67
N GLU A 74 -18.76 -8.41 -15.34
CA GLU A 74 -18.49 -9.73 -15.94
C GLU A 74 -19.21 -9.92 -17.29
N GLY A 75 -20.15 -9.03 -17.61
CA GLY A 75 -20.92 -9.07 -18.85
C GLY A 75 -20.16 -8.58 -20.10
N ASP A 76 -20.92 -8.38 -21.18
CA ASP A 76 -20.41 -7.94 -22.49
C ASP A 76 -20.63 -6.44 -22.76
N SER A 77 -20.96 -5.66 -21.73
CA SER A 77 -21.12 -4.21 -21.86
C SER A 77 -19.82 -3.55 -22.35
N THR A 78 -19.93 -2.37 -22.93
CA THR A 78 -18.75 -1.59 -23.35
C THR A 78 -17.85 -1.27 -22.17
N ALA A 79 -18.42 -0.93 -21.01
CA ALA A 79 -17.68 -0.67 -19.78
C ALA A 79 -16.91 -1.93 -19.32
N ALA A 80 -17.55 -3.10 -19.29
CA ALA A 80 -16.92 -4.35 -18.93
C ALA A 80 -15.73 -4.68 -19.85
N LYS A 81 -15.88 -4.46 -21.16
CA LYS A 81 -14.79 -4.65 -22.14
C LYS A 81 -13.62 -3.70 -21.87
N HIS A 82 -13.88 -2.42 -21.59
CA HIS A 82 -12.85 -1.45 -21.28
C HIS A 82 -12.13 -1.79 -19.96
N VAL A 83 -12.86 -2.15 -18.91
CA VAL A 83 -12.26 -2.58 -17.64
C VAL A 83 -11.35 -3.79 -17.83
N ARG A 84 -11.80 -4.81 -18.57
CA ARG A 84 -10.95 -5.98 -18.89
C ARG A 84 -9.69 -5.58 -19.66
N ALA A 85 -9.81 -4.71 -20.66
CA ALA A 85 -8.65 -4.23 -21.42
C ALA A 85 -7.65 -3.47 -20.55
N VAL A 86 -8.11 -2.61 -19.62
CA VAL A 86 -7.25 -1.90 -18.67
C VAL A 86 -6.58 -2.89 -17.70
N ARG A 87 -7.32 -3.86 -17.14
CA ARG A 87 -6.76 -4.89 -16.26
C ARG A 87 -5.67 -5.70 -16.97
N GLN A 88 -5.93 -6.11 -18.21
CA GLN A 88 -4.95 -6.84 -19.01
C GLN A 88 -3.70 -6.01 -19.28
N TYR A 89 -3.88 -4.75 -19.72
CA TYR A 89 -2.77 -3.83 -19.95
C TYR A 89 -1.92 -3.61 -18.69
N ALA A 90 -2.58 -3.38 -17.54
CA ALA A 90 -1.92 -3.17 -16.25
C ALA A 90 -1.07 -4.37 -15.84
N ALA A 91 -1.60 -5.59 -16.00
CA ALA A 91 -0.90 -6.83 -15.69
C ALA A 91 0.29 -7.07 -16.64
N ASP A 92 0.06 -6.93 -17.95
CA ASP A 92 1.07 -7.28 -18.97
C ASP A 92 2.24 -6.30 -19.04
N HIS A 93 1.99 -4.99 -18.78
CA HIS A 93 2.97 -3.95 -19.03
C HIS A 93 3.56 -3.34 -17.77
N LEU A 94 2.83 -3.38 -16.64
CA LEU A 94 3.24 -2.68 -15.42
C LEU A 94 3.31 -3.60 -14.20
N GLY A 95 2.80 -4.84 -14.30
CA GLY A 95 2.70 -5.75 -13.18
C GLY A 95 1.86 -5.19 -12.02
N CYS A 96 0.87 -4.35 -12.32
CA CYS A 96 0.02 -3.68 -11.34
C CYS A 96 -1.46 -4.05 -11.51
N GLY A 97 -2.29 -3.65 -10.54
CA GLY A 97 -3.72 -3.88 -10.54
C GLY A 97 -4.53 -2.72 -11.12
N ALA A 98 -5.82 -2.99 -11.33
CA ALA A 98 -6.82 -1.98 -11.60
C ALA A 98 -8.02 -2.20 -10.67
N VAL A 99 -8.51 -1.12 -10.08
CA VAL A 99 -9.74 -1.09 -9.28
C VAL A 99 -10.87 -0.46 -10.10
N VAL A 100 -12.09 -0.83 -9.78
CA VAL A 100 -13.27 -0.22 -10.40
C VAL A 100 -13.96 0.66 -9.37
N ILE A 101 -14.31 1.85 -9.78
CA ILE A 101 -15.06 2.79 -8.95
C ILE A 101 -16.20 3.42 -9.77
N SER A 102 -17.23 3.89 -9.09
CA SER A 102 -18.18 4.84 -9.66
C SER A 102 -18.11 6.12 -8.85
N ALA A 103 -17.48 7.15 -9.40
CA ALA A 103 -17.33 8.43 -8.70
C ALA A 103 -18.69 9.07 -8.36
N GLN A 104 -19.73 8.79 -9.14
CA GLN A 104 -21.09 9.21 -8.84
C GLN A 104 -21.60 8.54 -7.57
N ILE A 105 -21.53 7.21 -7.49
CA ILE A 105 -21.95 6.44 -6.31
C ILE A 105 -21.15 6.85 -5.07
N GLU A 106 -19.83 7.01 -5.20
CA GLU A 106 -19.00 7.44 -4.06
C GLU A 106 -19.42 8.84 -3.54
N SER A 107 -19.83 9.74 -4.43
CA SER A 107 -20.34 11.05 -4.03
C SER A 107 -21.67 10.95 -3.25
N GLU A 108 -22.55 10.03 -3.66
CA GLU A 108 -23.82 9.81 -2.98
C GLU A 108 -23.62 9.12 -1.61
N LEU A 109 -22.69 8.15 -1.55
CA LEU A 109 -22.34 7.45 -0.29
C LEU A 109 -21.73 8.38 0.76
N ALA A 110 -21.01 9.43 0.33
CA ALA A 110 -20.36 10.37 1.26
C ALA A 110 -21.36 11.16 2.12
N ASP A 111 -22.58 11.33 1.64
CA ASP A 111 -23.65 12.05 2.33
C ASP A 111 -24.52 11.14 3.20
N LEU A 112 -24.31 9.80 3.15
CA LEU A 112 -25.12 8.83 3.87
C LEU A 112 -24.49 8.42 5.22
N PRO A 113 -25.29 8.14 6.25
CA PRO A 113 -24.83 7.43 7.43
C PRO A 113 -24.26 6.04 7.06
N PRO A 114 -23.28 5.51 7.82
CA PRO A 114 -22.59 4.26 7.46
C PRO A 114 -23.50 3.06 7.23
N GLU A 115 -24.58 2.92 7.99
CA GLU A 115 -25.52 1.80 7.84
C GLU A 115 -26.35 1.93 6.56
N GLU A 116 -26.82 3.15 6.24
CA GLU A 116 -27.57 3.42 5.01
C GLU A 116 -26.67 3.25 3.78
N ALA A 117 -25.38 3.65 3.87
CA ALA A 117 -24.40 3.43 2.80
C ALA A 117 -24.20 1.94 2.51
N LYS A 118 -24.17 1.08 3.53
CA LYS A 118 -24.10 -0.39 3.36
C LYS A 118 -25.34 -0.96 2.69
N GLU A 119 -26.53 -0.52 3.13
CA GLU A 119 -27.77 -0.96 2.51
C GLU A 119 -27.86 -0.53 1.05
N PHE A 120 -27.42 0.68 0.73
CA PHE A 120 -27.37 1.20 -0.61
C PHE A 120 -26.47 0.36 -1.52
N LEU A 121 -25.23 0.07 -1.08
CA LEU A 121 -24.29 -0.80 -1.82
C LEU A 121 -24.84 -2.21 -2.00
N ALA A 122 -25.44 -2.79 -0.96
CA ALA A 122 -26.06 -4.09 -1.03
C ALA A 122 -27.21 -4.12 -2.07
N GLY A 123 -28.00 -3.04 -2.15
CA GLY A 123 -29.04 -2.85 -3.16
C GLY A 123 -28.51 -2.83 -4.59
N LEU A 124 -27.27 -2.36 -4.79
CA LEU A 124 -26.56 -2.39 -6.08
C LEU A 124 -25.85 -3.73 -6.35
N GLY A 125 -25.89 -4.68 -5.42
CA GLY A 125 -25.17 -5.95 -5.55
C GLY A 125 -23.65 -5.82 -5.37
N VAL A 126 -23.19 -4.78 -4.68
CA VAL A 126 -21.77 -4.50 -4.43
C VAL A 126 -21.49 -4.63 -2.93
N GLU A 127 -20.48 -5.42 -2.58
CA GLU A 127 -20.14 -5.70 -1.18
C GLU A 127 -19.38 -4.54 -0.50
N ASP A 128 -18.68 -3.71 -1.27
CA ASP A 128 -17.80 -2.69 -0.74
C ASP A 128 -17.67 -1.48 -1.69
N SER A 129 -17.44 -0.30 -1.14
CA SER A 129 -17.27 0.92 -1.92
C SER A 129 -16.03 0.87 -2.81
N GLY A 130 -16.07 1.51 -3.97
CA GLY A 130 -14.93 1.65 -4.85
C GLY A 130 -13.78 2.41 -4.19
N VAL A 131 -14.09 3.40 -3.35
CA VAL A 131 -13.10 4.13 -2.54
C VAL A 131 -12.42 3.20 -1.54
N GLY A 132 -13.17 2.32 -0.86
CA GLY A 132 -12.61 1.31 0.04
C GLY A 132 -11.64 0.36 -0.71
N GLN A 133 -12.03 -0.11 -1.88
CA GLN A 133 -11.18 -0.93 -2.74
C GLN A 133 -9.92 -0.17 -3.20
N LEU A 134 -10.07 1.11 -3.58
CA LEU A 134 -8.94 1.97 -4.00
C LEU A 134 -7.94 2.17 -2.86
N ILE A 135 -8.42 2.44 -1.64
CA ILE A 135 -7.56 2.60 -0.45
C ILE A 135 -6.76 1.32 -0.20
N ARG A 136 -7.41 0.16 -0.17
CA ARG A 136 -6.72 -1.12 0.06
C ARG A 136 -5.70 -1.42 -1.04
N ALA A 137 -6.06 -1.18 -2.30
CA ALA A 137 -5.15 -1.38 -3.42
C ALA A 137 -3.94 -0.43 -3.35
N ALA A 138 -4.14 0.83 -2.95
CA ALA A 138 -3.06 1.79 -2.76
C ALA A 138 -2.14 1.40 -1.59
N TYR A 139 -2.69 0.96 -0.45
CA TYR A 139 -1.91 0.44 0.68
C TYR A 139 -1.06 -0.76 0.26
N HIS A 140 -1.66 -1.72 -0.45
CA HIS A 140 -0.94 -2.88 -0.97
C HIS A 140 0.19 -2.49 -1.93
N LEU A 141 -0.10 -1.58 -2.89
CA LEU A 141 0.87 -1.09 -3.86
C LEU A 141 2.07 -0.38 -3.20
N LEU A 142 1.81 0.37 -2.14
CA LEU A 142 2.83 1.09 -1.38
C LEU A 142 3.53 0.21 -0.33
N GLY A 143 3.12 -1.04 -0.21
CA GLY A 143 3.64 -1.94 0.81
C GLY A 143 3.32 -1.50 2.23
N LEU A 144 2.17 -0.83 2.43
CA LEU A 144 1.75 -0.36 3.74
C LEU A 144 0.93 -1.43 4.47
N ARG A 145 1.03 -1.41 5.79
CA ARG A 145 0.24 -2.22 6.72
C ARG A 145 -0.26 -1.36 7.86
N THR A 146 -1.33 -1.82 8.50
CA THR A 146 -1.92 -1.16 9.66
C THR A 146 -1.88 -2.09 10.85
N TYR A 147 -1.34 -1.62 11.97
CA TYR A 147 -1.54 -2.25 13.27
C TYR A 147 -2.35 -1.31 14.17
N LEU A 148 -2.92 -1.87 15.23
CA LEU A 148 -3.79 -1.16 16.15
C LEU A 148 -3.15 -1.14 17.54
N THR A 149 -3.37 -0.05 18.26
CA THR A 149 -3.19 0.00 19.70
C THR A 149 -4.52 0.28 20.35
N THR A 150 -4.82 -0.40 21.47
CA THR A 150 -6.03 -0.16 22.23
C THR A 150 -5.71 -0.02 23.71
N GLY A 151 -6.44 0.86 24.37
CA GLY A 151 -6.28 1.13 25.80
C GLY A 151 -7.50 1.83 26.36
N PRO A 152 -7.51 2.10 27.70
CA PRO A 152 -8.68 2.71 28.35
C PRO A 152 -9.06 4.10 27.82
N LYS A 153 -8.10 4.80 27.19
CA LYS A 153 -8.28 6.19 26.75
C LYS A 153 -8.57 6.31 25.27
N GLU A 154 -7.93 5.48 24.45
CA GLU A 154 -8.08 5.54 22.99
C GLU A 154 -7.78 4.19 22.34
N THR A 155 -8.35 4.01 21.16
CA THR A 155 -7.95 2.98 20.19
C THR A 155 -7.46 3.72 18.94
N ARG A 156 -6.29 3.32 18.40
CA ARG A 156 -5.67 4.02 17.28
C ARG A 156 -5.07 3.05 16.28
N ALA A 157 -5.19 3.42 15.00
CA ALA A 157 -4.54 2.74 13.88
C ALA A 157 -3.22 3.45 13.53
N TRP A 158 -2.18 2.65 13.25
CA TRP A 158 -0.84 3.12 12.90
C TRP A 158 -0.41 2.49 11.60
N THR A 159 0.13 3.29 10.71
CA THR A 159 0.60 2.82 9.40
C THR A 159 2.10 2.56 9.45
N ILE A 160 2.50 1.37 8.99
CA ILE A 160 3.89 0.90 8.88
C ILE A 160 4.15 0.35 7.47
N HIS A 161 5.39 0.00 7.17
CA HIS A 161 5.73 -0.72 5.96
C HIS A 161 5.72 -2.24 6.18
N ALA A 162 5.32 -2.96 5.16
CA ALA A 162 5.40 -4.42 5.16
C ALA A 162 6.85 -4.87 5.37
N GLY A 163 7.08 -5.69 6.38
CA GLY A 163 8.41 -6.12 6.79
C GLY A 163 8.99 -5.37 7.99
N ASP A 164 8.33 -4.30 8.45
CA ASP A 164 8.76 -3.59 9.66
C ASP A 164 8.71 -4.52 10.88
N LYS A 165 9.80 -4.52 11.63
CA LYS A 165 9.91 -5.24 12.90
C LYS A 165 9.29 -4.44 14.03
N ALA A 166 8.96 -5.14 15.13
CA ALA A 166 8.30 -4.55 16.28
C ALA A 166 8.96 -3.28 16.84
N PRO A 167 10.30 -3.14 16.93
CA PRO A 167 10.91 -1.87 17.34
C PRO A 167 10.63 -0.71 16.38
N ALA A 168 10.74 -0.94 15.05
CA ALA A 168 10.45 0.08 14.04
C ALA A 168 8.97 0.50 14.08
N ALA A 169 8.06 -0.47 14.22
CA ALA A 169 6.63 -0.19 14.40
C ALA A 169 6.36 0.64 15.67
N ALA A 170 7.02 0.33 16.79
CA ALA A 170 6.94 1.11 18.01
C ALA A 170 7.45 2.56 17.80
N GLY A 171 8.47 2.73 16.97
CA GLY A 171 9.06 4.01 16.58
C GLY A 171 8.08 4.94 15.86
N VAL A 172 7.11 4.40 15.14
CA VAL A 172 6.04 5.19 14.50
C VAL A 172 5.17 5.92 15.53
N ILE A 173 5.01 5.35 16.73
CA ILE A 173 4.32 6.02 17.84
C ILE A 173 5.21 7.11 18.44
N HIS A 174 6.43 6.73 18.84
CA HIS A 174 7.43 7.64 19.40
C HIS A 174 8.83 7.03 19.33
N SER A 175 9.85 7.85 19.05
CA SER A 175 11.25 7.39 18.97
C SER A 175 11.76 6.73 20.25
N ASP A 176 11.22 7.10 21.41
CA ASP A 176 11.58 6.48 22.69
C ASP A 176 11.09 5.05 22.79
N PHE A 177 9.95 4.72 22.17
CA PHE A 177 9.42 3.35 22.14
C PHE A 177 10.34 2.44 21.32
N GLU A 178 10.91 2.94 20.24
CA GLU A 178 11.90 2.21 19.45
C GLU A 178 13.19 1.98 20.23
N ARG A 179 13.75 3.05 20.81
CA ARG A 179 15.02 2.99 21.55
C ARG A 179 14.93 2.11 22.78
N GLY A 180 13.85 2.25 23.53
CA GLY A 180 13.61 1.50 24.77
C GLY A 180 12.87 0.19 24.60
N PHE A 181 12.66 -0.30 23.39
CA PHE A 181 11.85 -1.49 23.10
C PHE A 181 12.33 -2.72 23.88
N ILE A 182 11.42 -3.37 24.59
CA ILE A 182 11.65 -4.60 25.35
C ILE A 182 10.93 -5.77 24.67
N ALA A 183 9.61 -5.64 24.47
CA ALA A 183 8.75 -6.67 23.89
C ALA A 183 7.46 -6.05 23.36
N ALA A 184 6.75 -6.80 22.52
CA ALA A 184 5.40 -6.47 22.06
C ALA A 184 4.43 -7.58 22.47
N GLN A 185 3.35 -7.22 23.12
CA GLN A 185 2.22 -8.10 23.39
C GLN A 185 1.24 -7.97 22.25
N ILE A 186 0.92 -9.07 21.57
CA ILE A 186 0.23 -9.05 20.28
C ILE A 186 -0.92 -10.05 20.28
N VAL A 187 -2.05 -9.61 19.75
CA VAL A 187 -3.19 -10.46 19.39
C VAL A 187 -3.71 -10.00 18.02
N SER A 188 -4.15 -10.91 17.15
CA SER A 188 -4.78 -10.48 15.88
C SER A 188 -6.12 -9.82 16.15
N PHE A 189 -6.52 -8.88 15.29
CA PHE A 189 -7.82 -8.23 15.39
C PHE A 189 -8.98 -9.23 15.42
N GLU A 190 -8.93 -10.24 14.55
CA GLU A 190 -9.96 -11.28 14.47
C GLU A 190 -10.05 -12.09 15.79
N ASP A 191 -8.91 -12.52 16.33
CA ASP A 191 -8.88 -13.24 17.59
C ASP A 191 -9.39 -12.39 18.77
N LEU A 192 -9.03 -11.09 18.80
CA LEU A 192 -9.50 -10.18 19.83
C LEU A 192 -11.02 -10.00 19.78
N VAL A 193 -11.56 -9.79 18.57
CA VAL A 193 -13.01 -9.64 18.36
C VAL A 193 -13.75 -10.94 18.72
N ALA A 194 -13.23 -12.10 18.28
CA ALA A 194 -13.82 -13.39 18.57
C ALA A 194 -13.84 -13.71 20.09
N CYS A 195 -12.77 -13.35 20.80
CA CYS A 195 -12.68 -13.52 22.26
C CYS A 195 -13.47 -12.46 23.04
N GLY A 196 -13.72 -11.28 22.44
CA GLY A 196 -14.45 -10.17 23.03
C GLY A 196 -13.69 -9.37 24.08
N SER A 197 -12.50 -9.79 24.49
CA SER A 197 -11.60 -9.03 25.36
C SER A 197 -10.18 -9.59 25.33
N GLU A 198 -9.20 -8.74 25.65
CA GLU A 198 -7.79 -9.13 25.79
C GLU A 198 -7.58 -10.19 26.88
N ALA A 199 -8.28 -10.12 27.99
CA ALA A 199 -8.23 -11.11 29.07
C ALA A 199 -8.64 -12.51 28.56
N LYS A 200 -9.76 -12.59 27.84
CA LYS A 200 -10.21 -13.84 27.24
C LYS A 200 -9.29 -14.35 26.13
N ALA A 201 -8.71 -13.45 25.32
CA ALA A 201 -7.72 -13.81 24.33
C ALA A 201 -6.44 -14.40 24.97
N ARG A 202 -6.05 -13.88 26.13
CA ARG A 202 -4.94 -14.42 26.93
C ARG A 202 -5.27 -15.81 27.49
N GLU A 203 -6.46 -16.00 28.07
CA GLU A 203 -6.93 -17.32 28.55
C GLU A 203 -7.01 -18.35 27.42
N ALA A 204 -7.40 -17.92 26.22
CA ALA A 204 -7.46 -18.75 25.02
C ALA A 204 -6.08 -19.00 24.38
N GLY A 205 -4.99 -18.45 24.94
CA GLY A 205 -3.64 -18.61 24.40
C GLY A 205 -3.39 -17.89 23.06
N LYS A 206 -4.23 -16.90 22.73
CA LYS A 206 -4.14 -16.10 21.50
C LYS A 206 -3.23 -14.87 21.64
N LEU A 207 -2.99 -14.44 22.87
CA LEU A 207 -2.11 -13.34 23.18
C LEU A 207 -0.66 -13.80 23.20
N ARG A 208 0.18 -13.27 22.34
CA ARG A 208 1.58 -13.64 22.19
C ARG A 208 2.48 -12.56 22.74
N LEU A 209 3.65 -12.93 23.26
CA LEU A 209 4.70 -12.00 23.62
C LEU A 209 5.85 -12.17 22.64
N GLU A 210 6.11 -11.13 21.86
CA GLU A 210 7.05 -11.14 20.75
C GLU A 210 8.25 -10.23 21.03
N GLY A 211 9.40 -10.60 20.48
CA GLY A 211 10.66 -9.86 20.62
C GLY A 211 10.96 -8.94 19.44
N LYS A 212 12.22 -8.46 19.42
CA LYS A 212 12.69 -7.46 18.42
C LYS A 212 12.63 -7.94 16.96
N GLU A 213 12.69 -9.22 16.72
CA GLU A 213 12.71 -9.80 15.38
C GLU A 213 11.31 -10.04 14.80
N TYR A 214 10.26 -9.83 15.57
CA TYR A 214 8.90 -10.02 15.11
C TYR A 214 8.56 -9.00 14.02
N VAL A 215 8.08 -9.50 12.89
CA VAL A 215 7.57 -8.67 11.78
C VAL A 215 6.09 -8.46 12.00
N VAL A 216 5.69 -7.21 12.25
CA VAL A 216 4.30 -6.83 12.53
C VAL A 216 3.42 -7.13 11.32
N GLN A 217 2.29 -7.78 11.58
CA GLN A 217 1.32 -8.15 10.56
C GLN A 217 0.19 -7.11 10.46
N ASP A 218 -0.47 -7.08 9.31
CA ASP A 218 -1.67 -6.25 9.13
C ASP A 218 -2.78 -6.73 10.06
N GLY A 219 -3.42 -5.80 10.78
CA GLY A 219 -4.45 -6.12 11.77
C GLY A 219 -3.95 -6.63 13.12
N ASP A 220 -2.64 -6.63 13.39
CA ASP A 220 -2.15 -6.89 14.75
C ASP A 220 -2.64 -5.81 15.72
N VAL A 221 -3.15 -6.21 16.87
CA VAL A 221 -3.42 -5.34 18.02
C VAL A 221 -2.26 -5.47 18.99
N VAL A 222 -1.56 -4.37 19.25
CA VAL A 222 -0.23 -4.39 19.88
C VAL A 222 -0.20 -3.50 21.12
N GLU A 223 0.40 -4.04 22.20
CA GLU A 223 0.85 -3.28 23.36
C GLU A 223 2.38 -3.37 23.45
N PHE A 224 3.08 -2.24 23.27
CA PHE A 224 4.53 -2.19 23.38
C PHE A 224 4.98 -2.03 24.82
N ARG A 225 5.97 -2.84 25.22
CA ARG A 225 6.70 -2.70 26.47
C ARG A 225 8.06 -2.08 26.18
N PHE A 226 8.34 -0.97 26.82
CA PHE A 226 9.58 -0.23 26.64
C PHE A 226 10.05 0.36 27.96
N ASN A 227 11.33 0.71 28.02
CA ASN A 227 11.96 1.40 29.15
C ASN A 227 12.85 2.54 28.61
N VAL A 228 12.67 3.77 29.10
CA VAL A 228 13.38 4.98 28.68
C VAL A 228 14.15 5.54 29.86
#